data_14cf53ebcf4e28808b8cf75fb70664b0
#
_entry.id   14cf53ebcf4e28808b8cf75fb70664b0
#
_cell.length_a   1.000
_cell.length_b   1.000
_cell.length_c   1.000
_cell.angle_alpha   90.00
_cell.angle_beta   90.00
_cell.angle_gamma   90.00
#
_symmetry.space_group_name_H-M   'P 1'
#
loop_
_entity.id
_entity.type
_entity.pdbx_description
1 polymer ?
#
loop_
_entity_poly.entity_id
_entity_poly.type
_entity_poly.pdbx_seq_one_letter_code
_entity_poly.pdbx_strand_id
1 'polypeptide(L)'
;MLISAGGTREPLDAVRFLGNRSSGRMGVAIAAEARRRGADVTLLAANLAVPAPTGVEVVDTPTAADLAREALARAVDADVVVMAAAVADYRPAETIAGKRPKDVRSWTLELEPTLDVLAELGTRRRDGQLLVGFAAETGDDGIERAREKLVRKGVDLVVHNDVSRPDIGFDATENEVTLVSATGERAFDKAPKDDVAAAILDELEALLADG
;
A
#
# COMPACT_ATOMS: atom_id res chain seq x y z
N MET A 1 10.10 -2.34 11.34
CA MET A 1 8.83 -2.18 10.56
C MET A 1 9.14 -2.23 9.07
N LEU A 2 8.28 -2.88 8.29
CA LEU A 2 8.34 -2.91 6.83
C LEU A 2 7.13 -2.13 6.27
N ILE A 3 7.35 -1.14 5.44
CA ILE A 3 6.29 -0.25 4.95
C ILE A 3 6.40 -0.15 3.43
N SER A 4 5.31 -0.36 2.69
CA SER A 4 5.30 -0.12 1.26
C SER A 4 4.62 1.22 0.92
N ALA A 5 5.09 1.91 -0.12
CA ALA A 5 4.54 3.20 -0.55
C ALA A 5 4.62 3.38 -2.06
N GLY A 6 3.73 4.20 -2.61
CA GLY A 6 3.70 4.52 -4.04
C GLY A 6 2.77 3.63 -4.84
N GLY A 7 2.98 3.56 -6.15
CA GLY A 7 2.20 2.73 -7.06
C GLY A 7 3.09 1.91 -7.97
N THR A 8 2.85 0.62 -8.07
CA THR A 8 3.59 -0.24 -9.01
C THR A 8 3.26 0.11 -10.45
N ARG A 9 4.22 -0.13 -11.33
CA ARG A 9 4.11 0.15 -12.77
C ARG A 9 4.50 -1.10 -13.54
N GLU A 10 3.53 -1.65 -14.25
CA GLU A 10 3.72 -2.86 -15.03
C GLU A 10 4.04 -2.49 -16.48
N PRO A 11 5.25 -2.76 -16.98
CA PRO A 11 5.69 -2.27 -18.28
C PRO A 11 4.88 -2.89 -19.43
N LEU A 12 4.39 -2.03 -20.33
CA LEU A 12 3.79 -2.41 -21.61
C LEU A 12 4.85 -2.48 -22.70
N ASP A 13 5.75 -1.52 -22.70
CA ASP A 13 6.91 -1.41 -23.57
C ASP A 13 8.01 -0.59 -22.86
N ALA A 14 9.11 -0.27 -23.52
CA ALA A 14 10.20 0.50 -22.94
C ALA A 14 9.82 1.93 -22.49
N VAL A 15 8.60 2.40 -22.79
CA VAL A 15 8.16 3.78 -22.52
C VAL A 15 6.86 3.85 -21.73
N ARG A 16 5.96 2.88 -21.91
CA ARG A 16 4.59 2.88 -21.38
C ARG A 16 4.43 1.81 -20.33
N PHE A 17 3.59 2.08 -19.38
CA PHE A 17 3.24 1.14 -18.30
C PHE A 17 1.74 1.22 -17.96
N LEU A 18 1.23 0.17 -17.37
CA LEU A 18 -0.02 0.12 -16.63
C LEU A 18 0.30 0.30 -15.15
N GLY A 19 -0.49 1.08 -14.43
CA GLY A 19 -0.25 1.28 -13.00
C GLY A 19 -1.35 2.09 -12.33
N ASN A 20 -1.33 2.10 -11.01
CA ASN A 20 -2.26 2.80 -10.17
C ASN A 20 -1.80 4.25 -9.90
N ARG A 21 -2.77 5.17 -9.73
CA ARG A 21 -2.49 6.52 -9.27
C ARG A 21 -2.15 6.45 -7.78
N SER A 22 -0.89 6.61 -7.44
CA SER A 22 -0.45 6.77 -6.06
C SER A 22 0.83 7.57 -6.02
N SER A 23 0.82 8.65 -5.26
CA SER A 23 2.02 9.47 -5.04
C SER A 23 2.97 8.89 -3.99
N GLY A 24 2.50 7.94 -3.17
CA GLY A 24 3.25 7.38 -2.05
C GLY A 24 3.22 8.22 -0.77
N ARG A 25 2.58 9.41 -0.77
CA ARG A 25 2.58 10.33 0.39
C ARG A 25 2.16 9.68 1.70
N MET A 26 1.12 8.81 1.70
CA MET A 26 0.62 8.20 2.92
C MET A 26 1.64 7.21 3.53
N GLY A 27 2.18 6.31 2.70
CA GLY A 27 3.21 5.38 3.16
C GLY A 27 4.51 6.08 3.58
N VAL A 28 4.89 7.17 2.91
CA VAL A 28 6.03 8.02 3.30
C VAL A 28 5.78 8.70 4.64
N ALA A 29 4.57 9.23 4.89
CA ALA A 29 4.21 9.83 6.18
C ALA A 29 4.25 8.79 7.32
N ILE A 30 3.72 7.58 7.08
CA ILE A 30 3.80 6.49 8.07
C ILE A 30 5.25 6.10 8.35
N ALA A 31 6.10 6.00 7.32
CA ALA A 31 7.51 5.67 7.49
C ALA A 31 8.28 6.76 8.26
N ALA A 32 7.99 8.03 8.00
CA ALA A 32 8.57 9.16 8.73
C ALA A 32 8.17 9.16 10.21
N GLU A 33 6.88 8.97 10.49
CA GLU A 33 6.35 8.94 11.85
C GLU A 33 6.87 7.72 12.64
N ALA A 34 6.90 6.53 12.01
CA ALA A 34 7.48 5.33 12.62
C ALA A 34 8.96 5.55 13.00
N ARG A 35 9.73 6.15 12.09
CA ARG A 35 11.13 6.49 12.37
C ARG A 35 11.26 7.50 13.49
N ARG A 36 10.39 8.53 13.54
CA ARG A 36 10.36 9.53 14.62
C ARG A 36 10.07 8.89 15.98
N ARG A 37 9.25 7.83 16.03
CA ARG A 37 8.96 7.04 17.24
C ARG A 37 10.08 6.05 17.62
N GLY A 38 11.14 5.97 16.82
CA GLY A 38 12.31 5.15 17.11
C GLY A 38 12.31 3.76 16.48
N ALA A 39 11.36 3.46 15.59
CA ALA A 39 11.34 2.19 14.86
C ALA A 39 12.48 2.12 13.84
N ASP A 40 13.03 0.92 13.62
CA ASP A 40 13.82 0.63 12.45
C ASP A 40 12.89 0.38 11.26
N VAL A 41 13.03 1.18 10.21
CA VAL A 41 12.09 1.22 9.08
C VAL A 41 12.78 0.87 7.78
N THR A 42 12.22 -0.12 7.08
CA THR A 42 12.49 -0.39 5.66
C THR A 42 11.29 0.05 4.84
N LEU A 43 11.50 0.94 3.87
CA LEU A 43 10.49 1.47 2.95
C LEU A 43 10.63 0.80 1.57
N LEU A 44 9.63 0.02 1.17
CA LEU A 44 9.50 -0.50 -0.19
C LEU A 44 8.89 0.57 -1.08
N ALA A 45 9.72 1.15 -1.94
CA ALA A 45 9.38 2.33 -2.73
C ALA A 45 8.93 1.94 -4.14
N ALA A 46 7.61 2.01 -4.39
CA ALA A 46 7.02 1.77 -5.70
C ALA A 46 6.79 3.10 -6.44
N ASN A 47 7.78 3.58 -7.17
CA ASN A 47 7.69 4.79 -8.00
C ASN A 47 7.15 6.02 -7.25
N LEU A 48 7.76 6.38 -6.13
CA LEU A 48 7.36 7.51 -5.31
C LEU A 48 7.38 8.84 -6.11
N ALA A 49 6.35 9.65 -5.92
CA ALA A 49 6.29 11.03 -6.44
C ALA A 49 6.78 12.07 -5.42
N VAL A 50 7.15 11.64 -4.21
CA VAL A 50 7.68 12.46 -3.13
C VAL A 50 8.98 11.85 -2.62
N PRO A 51 9.89 12.64 -2.02
CA PRO A 51 11.11 12.11 -1.45
C PRO A 51 10.81 11.14 -0.29
N ALA A 52 11.61 10.08 -0.20
CA ALA A 52 11.60 9.20 0.96
C ALA A 52 12.10 9.95 2.22
N PRO A 53 11.65 9.56 3.42
CA PRO A 53 12.08 10.20 4.65
C PRO A 53 13.55 9.85 4.95
N THR A 54 14.22 10.74 5.66
CA THR A 54 15.61 10.51 6.09
C THR A 54 15.68 9.47 7.20
N GLY A 55 16.75 8.68 7.20
CA GLY A 55 17.02 7.71 8.25
C GLY A 55 16.21 6.42 8.17
N VAL A 56 15.60 6.14 7.01
CA VAL A 56 14.98 4.85 6.69
C VAL A 56 15.79 4.14 5.61
N GLU A 57 15.78 2.80 5.62
CA GLU A 57 16.27 2.02 4.48
C GLU A 57 15.24 2.08 3.35
N VAL A 58 15.68 2.41 2.14
CA VAL A 58 14.79 2.47 0.96
C VAL A 58 15.17 1.36 -0.01
N VAL A 59 14.16 0.58 -0.42
CA VAL A 59 14.30 -0.50 -1.39
C VAL A 59 13.38 -0.22 -2.57
N ASP A 60 13.94 -0.07 -3.76
CA ASP A 60 13.14 0.17 -4.97
C ASP A 60 12.36 -1.09 -5.38
N THR A 61 11.05 -0.93 -5.55
CA THR A 61 10.12 -1.99 -5.94
C THR A 61 9.20 -1.50 -7.05
N PRO A 62 9.72 -1.26 -8.26
CA PRO A 62 8.98 -0.59 -9.32
C PRO A 62 7.76 -1.35 -9.84
N THR A 63 7.78 -2.69 -9.79
CA THR A 63 6.69 -3.56 -10.26
C THR A 63 6.01 -4.32 -9.11
N ALA A 64 4.83 -4.88 -9.34
CA ALA A 64 4.16 -5.76 -8.39
C ALA A 64 5.01 -6.99 -8.03
N ALA A 65 5.74 -7.54 -9.00
CA ALA A 65 6.64 -8.67 -8.79
C ALA A 65 7.84 -8.30 -7.90
N ASP A 66 8.45 -7.13 -8.09
CA ASP A 66 9.55 -6.65 -7.24
C ASP A 66 9.06 -6.40 -5.83
N LEU A 67 7.90 -5.76 -5.67
CA LEU A 67 7.30 -5.49 -4.36
C LEU A 67 6.96 -6.80 -3.64
N ALA A 68 6.38 -7.78 -4.33
CA ALA A 68 6.09 -9.09 -3.76
C ALA A 68 7.36 -9.78 -3.26
N ARG A 69 8.39 -9.83 -4.08
CA ARG A 69 9.69 -10.45 -3.73
C ARG A 69 10.29 -9.84 -2.48
N GLU A 70 10.41 -8.51 -2.45
CA GLU A 70 11.03 -7.80 -1.32
C GLU A 70 10.14 -7.85 -0.06
N ALA A 71 8.82 -7.70 -0.22
CA ALA A 71 7.89 -7.77 0.92
C ALA A 71 7.94 -9.14 1.59
N LEU A 72 7.83 -10.22 0.83
CA LEU A 72 7.84 -11.58 1.38
C LEU A 72 9.20 -11.96 1.99
N ALA A 73 10.31 -11.50 1.40
CA ALA A 73 11.64 -11.77 1.93
C ALA A 73 11.90 -11.04 3.25
N ARG A 74 11.46 -9.78 3.39
CA ARG A 74 11.76 -8.92 4.55
C ARG A 74 10.72 -9.00 5.66
N ALA A 75 9.50 -9.44 5.35
CA ALA A 75 8.44 -9.59 6.35
C ALA A 75 8.81 -10.59 7.46
N VAL A 76 9.69 -11.55 7.18
CA VAL A 76 10.11 -12.56 8.17
C VAL A 76 10.79 -11.96 9.40
N ASP A 77 11.43 -10.80 9.26
CA ASP A 77 12.15 -10.11 10.34
C ASP A 77 11.42 -8.85 10.85
N ALA A 78 10.26 -8.49 10.26
CA ALA A 78 9.51 -7.32 10.63
C ALA A 78 8.42 -7.64 11.67
N ASP A 79 8.32 -6.86 12.74
CA ASP A 79 7.24 -7.00 13.73
C ASP A 79 5.92 -6.42 13.22
N VAL A 80 6.01 -5.38 12.40
CA VAL A 80 4.86 -4.73 11.78
C VAL A 80 5.10 -4.55 10.27
N VAL A 81 4.12 -4.96 9.47
CA VAL A 81 4.12 -4.81 8.02
C VAL A 81 2.94 -3.94 7.58
N VAL A 82 3.21 -2.82 6.91
CA VAL A 82 2.20 -1.88 6.42
C VAL A 82 2.20 -1.84 4.89
N MET A 83 1.17 -2.40 4.28
CA MET A 83 1.02 -2.43 2.82
C MET A 83 0.19 -1.24 2.34
N ALA A 84 0.84 -0.06 2.23
CA ALA A 84 0.21 1.19 1.79
C ALA A 84 0.44 1.50 0.30
N ALA A 85 1.26 0.72 -0.40
CA ALA A 85 1.43 0.86 -1.84
C ALA A 85 0.17 0.44 -2.61
N ALA A 86 -0.13 1.15 -3.69
CA ALA A 86 -1.14 0.75 -4.66
C ALA A 86 -0.52 -0.26 -5.64
N VAL A 87 -0.64 -1.53 -5.32
CA VAL A 87 -0.14 -2.63 -6.17
C VAL A 87 -1.12 -2.84 -7.32
N ALA A 88 -0.61 -2.98 -8.54
CA ALA A 88 -1.42 -3.30 -9.70
C ALA A 88 -1.94 -4.75 -9.60
N ASP A 89 -3.26 -4.94 -9.69
CA ASP A 89 -3.89 -6.27 -9.65
C ASP A 89 -3.65 -7.08 -10.93
N TYR A 90 -3.30 -6.39 -12.01
CA TYR A 90 -3.05 -6.99 -13.33
C TYR A 90 -1.77 -6.44 -13.94
N ARG A 91 -1.09 -7.29 -14.72
CA ARG A 91 0.05 -6.92 -15.55
C ARG A 91 -0.16 -7.39 -16.99
N PRO A 92 0.52 -6.80 -17.98
CA PRO A 92 0.51 -7.34 -19.35
C PRO A 92 1.05 -8.77 -19.38
N ALA A 93 0.35 -9.66 -20.08
CA ALA A 93 0.82 -11.04 -20.31
C ALA A 93 2.13 -11.06 -21.10
N GLU A 94 2.30 -10.07 -22.00
CA GLU A 94 3.53 -9.88 -22.77
C GLU A 94 4.01 -8.43 -22.71
N THR A 95 5.31 -8.22 -22.47
CA THR A 95 5.98 -6.92 -22.56
C THR A 95 6.71 -6.81 -23.87
N ILE A 96 6.50 -5.72 -24.61
CA ILE A 96 7.14 -5.48 -25.90
C ILE A 96 8.57 -4.94 -25.69
N ALA A 97 9.56 -5.62 -26.25
CA ALA A 97 10.93 -5.11 -26.27
C ALA A 97 11.03 -3.84 -27.12
N GLY A 98 11.58 -2.77 -26.53
CA GLY A 98 11.64 -1.47 -27.19
C GLY A 98 10.31 -0.73 -27.18
N LYS A 99 10.23 0.41 -27.90
CA LYS A 99 9.03 1.23 -28.00
C LYS A 99 8.16 0.74 -29.15
N ARG A 100 6.90 0.34 -28.89
CA ARG A 100 5.93 0.04 -29.96
C ARG A 100 5.60 1.31 -30.76
N PRO A 101 5.78 1.30 -32.09
CA PRO A 101 5.36 2.43 -32.94
C PRO A 101 3.83 2.63 -32.87
N LYS A 102 3.39 3.88 -33.01
CA LYS A 102 1.97 4.18 -33.23
C LYS A 102 1.56 3.75 -34.62
N ASP A 103 0.44 3.05 -34.74
CA ASP A 103 -0.23 2.78 -36.00
C ASP A 103 -1.70 3.22 -35.96
N VAL A 104 -2.44 2.99 -37.02
CA VAL A 104 -3.87 3.40 -37.15
C VAL A 104 -4.85 2.41 -36.51
N ARG A 105 -4.36 1.22 -36.09
CA ARG A 105 -5.17 0.15 -35.54
C ARG A 105 -5.25 0.25 -34.00
N SER A 106 -6.33 -0.29 -33.46
CA SER A 106 -6.44 -0.49 -32.01
C SER A 106 -5.33 -1.43 -31.49
N TRP A 107 -4.93 -1.21 -30.25
CA TRP A 107 -4.01 -2.12 -29.56
C TRP A 107 -4.77 -2.81 -28.43
N THR A 108 -4.99 -4.10 -28.56
CA THR A 108 -5.56 -4.93 -27.52
C THR A 108 -4.45 -5.41 -26.59
N LEU A 109 -4.65 -5.27 -25.30
CA LEU A 109 -3.76 -5.78 -24.27
C LEU A 109 -4.42 -7.00 -23.61
N GLU A 110 -3.69 -8.08 -23.55
CA GLU A 110 -4.02 -9.20 -22.69
C GLU A 110 -3.37 -8.99 -21.33
N LEU A 111 -4.16 -9.11 -20.28
CA LEU A 111 -3.71 -8.88 -18.91
C LEU A 111 -3.84 -10.17 -18.12
N GLU A 112 -2.86 -10.45 -17.27
CA GLU A 112 -2.89 -11.53 -16.30
C GLU A 112 -2.85 -11.00 -14.85
N PRO A 113 -3.44 -11.69 -13.87
CA PRO A 113 -3.43 -11.25 -12.48
C PRO A 113 -2.01 -11.29 -11.90
N THR A 114 -1.72 -10.35 -11.02
CA THR A 114 -0.51 -10.33 -10.20
C THR A 114 -0.71 -11.11 -8.90
N LEU A 115 0.37 -11.36 -8.18
CA LEU A 115 0.29 -11.97 -6.86
C LEU A 115 -0.40 -11.03 -5.87
N ASP A 116 -1.35 -11.56 -5.11
CA ASP A 116 -1.96 -10.85 -3.98
C ASP A 116 -1.00 -10.88 -2.77
N VAL A 117 -0.11 -9.90 -2.74
CA VAL A 117 0.99 -9.84 -1.75
C VAL A 117 0.46 -9.78 -0.32
N LEU A 118 -0.64 -9.04 -0.07
CA LEU A 118 -1.20 -8.92 1.27
C LEU A 118 -1.80 -10.25 1.76
N ALA A 119 -2.50 -10.99 0.89
CA ALA A 119 -3.01 -12.31 1.23
C ALA A 119 -1.88 -13.30 1.50
N GLU A 120 -0.81 -13.26 0.69
CA GLU A 120 0.34 -14.11 0.87
C GLU A 120 1.10 -13.82 2.19
N LEU A 121 1.23 -12.54 2.56
CA LEU A 121 1.77 -12.12 3.85
C LEU A 121 0.90 -12.64 5.00
N GLY A 122 -0.43 -12.55 4.89
CA GLY A 122 -1.38 -13.07 5.88
C GLY A 122 -1.23 -14.56 6.13
N THR A 123 -0.95 -15.36 5.09
CA THR A 123 -0.73 -16.81 5.25
C THR A 123 0.63 -17.18 5.84
N ARG A 124 1.62 -16.29 5.75
CA ARG A 124 3.01 -16.52 6.20
C ARG A 124 3.38 -15.78 7.48
N ARG A 125 2.43 -15.03 8.05
CA ARG A 125 2.71 -14.19 9.22
C ARG A 125 3.20 -15.01 10.41
N ARG A 126 4.10 -14.41 11.20
CA ARG A 126 4.54 -14.94 12.48
C ARG A 126 3.54 -14.62 13.60
N ASP A 127 3.56 -15.40 14.66
CA ASP A 127 2.84 -15.04 15.89
C ASP A 127 3.34 -13.70 16.43
N GLY A 128 2.42 -12.82 16.82
CA GLY A 128 2.71 -11.47 17.29
C GLY A 128 3.09 -10.46 16.20
N GLN A 129 3.15 -10.85 14.93
CA GLN A 129 3.37 -9.92 13.83
C GLN A 129 2.07 -9.22 13.44
N LEU A 130 2.10 -7.89 13.34
CA LEU A 130 0.96 -7.10 12.87
C LEU A 130 1.04 -6.84 11.37
N LEU A 131 -0.09 -7.06 10.69
CA LEU A 131 -0.28 -6.77 9.26
C LEU A 131 -1.34 -5.70 9.06
N VAL A 132 -1.00 -4.68 8.29
CA VAL A 132 -1.89 -3.57 7.93
C VAL A 132 -2.09 -3.52 6.43
N GLY A 133 -3.36 -3.51 6.00
CA GLY A 133 -3.74 -3.29 4.61
C GLY A 133 -4.42 -1.94 4.42
N PHE A 134 -4.43 -1.45 3.19
CA PHE A 134 -5.18 -0.27 2.78
C PHE A 134 -6.33 -0.67 1.87
N ALA A 135 -7.48 0.01 2.02
CA ALA A 135 -8.66 -0.13 1.16
C ALA A 135 -9.06 1.26 0.66
N ALA A 136 -8.68 1.54 -0.59
CA ALA A 136 -9.10 2.74 -1.31
C ALA A 136 -10.36 2.40 -2.11
N GLU A 137 -11.51 2.73 -1.57
CA GLU A 137 -12.81 2.32 -2.11
C GLU A 137 -13.63 3.54 -2.54
N THR A 138 -14.69 3.27 -3.29
CA THR A 138 -15.67 4.28 -3.69
C THR A 138 -17.09 3.81 -3.30
N GLY A 139 -17.93 4.75 -2.81
CA GLY A 139 -19.33 4.49 -2.46
C GLY A 139 -19.55 3.98 -1.03
N ASP A 140 -20.84 3.81 -0.69
CA ASP A 140 -21.32 3.64 0.69
C ASP A 140 -20.92 2.31 1.35
N ASP A 141 -20.58 1.28 0.55
CA ASP A 141 -20.20 -0.05 1.06
C ASP A 141 -18.71 -0.19 1.40
N GLY A 142 -17.95 0.92 1.39
CA GLY A 142 -16.50 0.91 1.56
C GLY A 142 -16.04 0.26 2.87
N ILE A 143 -16.73 0.55 3.97
CA ILE A 143 -16.40 -0.02 5.29
C ILE A 143 -16.67 -1.53 5.33
N GLU A 144 -17.78 -1.99 4.75
CA GLU A 144 -18.09 -3.42 4.68
C GLU A 144 -17.02 -4.18 3.88
N ARG A 145 -16.62 -3.64 2.72
CA ARG A 145 -15.51 -4.21 1.94
C ARG A 145 -14.18 -4.20 2.70
N ALA A 146 -13.95 -3.19 3.55
CA ALA A 146 -12.77 -3.15 4.42
C ALA A 146 -12.80 -4.26 5.47
N ARG A 147 -13.97 -4.55 6.08
CA ARG A 147 -14.16 -5.69 6.99
C ARG A 147 -13.95 -7.03 6.30
N GLU A 148 -14.54 -7.20 5.11
CA GLU A 148 -14.31 -8.41 4.30
C GLU A 148 -12.83 -8.58 3.97
N LYS A 149 -12.13 -7.49 3.64
CA LYS A 149 -10.69 -7.48 3.37
C LYS A 149 -9.89 -7.89 4.59
N LEU A 150 -10.23 -7.36 5.79
CA LEU A 150 -9.59 -7.72 7.05
C LEU A 150 -9.59 -9.24 7.24
N VAL A 151 -10.76 -9.86 7.12
CA VAL A 151 -10.92 -11.31 7.32
C VAL A 151 -10.27 -12.10 6.19
N ARG A 152 -10.57 -11.76 4.94
CA ARG A 152 -10.07 -12.49 3.77
C ARG A 152 -8.55 -12.47 3.65
N LYS A 153 -7.89 -11.38 4.07
CA LYS A 153 -6.44 -11.24 3.99
C LYS A 153 -5.73 -11.66 5.28
N GLY A 154 -6.45 -11.93 6.35
CA GLY A 154 -5.86 -12.28 7.65
C GLY A 154 -5.00 -11.16 8.21
N VAL A 155 -5.45 -9.91 8.10
CA VAL A 155 -4.73 -8.73 8.61
C VAL A 155 -5.36 -8.21 9.90
N ASP A 156 -4.61 -7.44 10.68
CA ASP A 156 -5.06 -6.93 11.99
C ASP A 156 -5.74 -5.57 11.87
N LEU A 157 -5.36 -4.80 10.85
CA LEU A 157 -5.89 -3.47 10.59
C LEU A 157 -6.08 -3.23 9.10
N VAL A 158 -7.22 -2.67 8.71
CA VAL A 158 -7.43 -2.10 7.38
C VAL A 158 -7.66 -0.60 7.52
N VAL A 159 -6.84 0.18 6.85
CA VAL A 159 -7.03 1.63 6.73
C VAL A 159 -7.89 1.88 5.49
N HIS A 160 -9.15 2.20 5.72
CA HIS A 160 -10.10 2.54 4.67
C HIS A 160 -10.09 4.04 4.39
N ASN A 161 -10.05 4.42 3.12
CA ASN A 161 -10.26 5.78 2.66
C ASN A 161 -11.17 5.81 1.42
N ASP A 162 -12.08 6.78 1.38
CA ASP A 162 -12.93 7.04 0.21
C ASP A 162 -12.14 7.87 -0.82
N VAL A 163 -11.87 7.27 -1.98
CA VAL A 163 -11.13 7.92 -3.08
C VAL A 163 -12.05 8.53 -4.14
N SER A 164 -13.37 8.52 -3.94
CA SER A 164 -14.32 9.21 -4.82
C SER A 164 -14.25 10.73 -4.68
N ARG A 165 -13.78 11.22 -3.56
CA ARG A 165 -13.66 12.65 -3.23
C ARG A 165 -12.33 13.20 -3.74
N PRO A 166 -12.36 14.30 -4.54
CA PRO A 166 -11.14 14.88 -5.12
C PRO A 166 -10.25 15.60 -4.10
N ASP A 167 -10.79 15.97 -2.94
CA ASP A 167 -10.12 16.72 -1.87
C ASP A 167 -9.35 15.82 -0.90
N ILE A 168 -9.54 14.50 -0.98
CA ILE A 168 -8.83 13.46 -0.25
C ILE A 168 -8.41 12.35 -1.22
N GLY A 169 -7.42 11.56 -0.87
CA GLY A 169 -6.98 10.44 -1.70
C GLY A 169 -5.51 10.53 -2.14
N PHE A 170 -5.17 9.99 -3.31
CA PHE A 170 -3.79 9.67 -3.66
C PHE A 170 -2.85 10.88 -3.77
N ASP A 171 -3.29 11.98 -4.39
CA ASP A 171 -2.46 13.16 -4.65
C ASP A 171 -2.66 14.28 -3.63
N ALA A 172 -3.74 14.24 -2.83
CA ALA A 172 -4.05 15.21 -1.81
C ALA A 172 -3.01 15.19 -0.67
N THR A 173 -2.81 16.33 -0.01
CA THR A 173 -1.97 16.45 1.20
C THR A 173 -2.70 16.02 2.46
N GLU A 174 -4.03 15.99 2.43
CA GLU A 174 -4.91 15.57 3.50
C GLU A 174 -5.53 14.21 3.18
N ASN A 175 -6.03 13.53 4.21
CA ASN A 175 -6.79 12.31 4.06
C ASN A 175 -7.85 12.22 5.16
N GLU A 176 -8.88 11.42 4.94
CA GLU A 176 -9.90 11.02 5.89
C GLU A 176 -9.95 9.50 5.85
N VAL A 177 -9.86 8.86 7.01
CA VAL A 177 -9.75 7.41 7.07
C VAL A 177 -10.66 6.82 8.15
N THR A 178 -11.06 5.58 7.92
CA THR A 178 -11.62 4.72 8.97
C THR A 178 -10.66 3.57 9.21
N LEU A 179 -10.22 3.41 10.44
CA LEU A 179 -9.42 2.29 10.91
C LEU A 179 -10.36 1.14 11.27
N VAL A 180 -10.23 0.01 10.59
CA VAL A 180 -11.09 -1.17 10.77
C VAL A 180 -10.25 -2.30 11.31
N SER A 181 -10.57 -2.78 12.51
CA SER A 181 -9.90 -3.90 13.18
C SER A 181 -10.94 -4.96 13.63
N ALA A 182 -10.47 -6.06 14.18
CA ALA A 182 -11.34 -7.10 14.74
C ALA A 182 -12.17 -6.60 15.94
N THR A 183 -11.72 -5.56 16.65
CA THR A 183 -12.37 -4.98 17.82
C THR A 183 -13.37 -3.89 17.49
N GLY A 184 -13.37 -3.38 16.24
CA GLY A 184 -14.32 -2.35 15.79
C GLY A 184 -13.73 -1.38 14.77
N GLU A 185 -14.34 -0.22 14.71
CA GLU A 185 -14.02 0.84 13.77
C GLU A 185 -13.76 2.15 14.50
N ARG A 186 -12.79 2.88 13.99
CA ARG A 186 -12.46 4.23 14.45
C ARG A 186 -12.34 5.16 13.26
N ALA A 187 -13.27 6.08 13.12
CA ALA A 187 -13.18 7.14 12.12
C ALA A 187 -12.17 8.21 12.56
N PHE A 188 -11.42 8.71 11.60
CA PHE A 188 -10.49 9.81 11.77
C PHE A 188 -10.83 10.86 10.71
N ASP A 189 -11.24 12.04 11.18
CA ASP A 189 -11.69 13.13 10.33
C ASP A 189 -10.57 13.63 9.40
N LYS A 190 -10.95 14.33 8.36
CA LYS A 190 -10.03 14.92 7.39
C LYS A 190 -8.93 15.74 8.07
N ALA A 191 -7.70 15.31 7.86
CA ALA A 191 -6.50 15.91 8.46
C ALA A 191 -5.27 15.76 7.52
N PRO A 192 -4.18 16.48 7.80
CA PRO A 192 -2.90 16.25 7.13
C PRO A 192 -2.47 14.77 7.24
N LYS A 193 -1.83 14.26 6.19
CA LYS A 193 -1.39 12.85 6.16
C LYS A 193 -0.41 12.49 7.27
N ASP A 194 0.31 13.46 7.80
CA ASP A 194 1.20 13.24 8.96
C ASP A 194 0.39 12.96 10.25
N ASP A 195 -0.74 13.65 10.45
CA ASP A 195 -1.64 13.41 11.58
C ASP A 195 -2.37 12.07 11.44
N VAL A 196 -2.79 11.73 10.22
CA VAL A 196 -3.36 10.40 9.92
C VAL A 196 -2.34 9.30 10.16
N ALA A 197 -1.08 9.51 9.79
CA ALA A 197 0.00 8.55 10.06
C ALA A 197 0.21 8.35 11.56
N ALA A 198 0.18 9.43 12.35
CA ALA A 198 0.25 9.34 13.80
C ALA A 198 -0.90 8.51 14.38
N ALA A 199 -2.14 8.76 13.93
CA ALA A 199 -3.30 8.00 14.39
C ALA A 199 -3.23 6.51 14.03
N ILE A 200 -2.69 6.16 12.84
CA ILE A 200 -2.47 4.77 12.44
C ILE A 200 -1.44 4.11 13.37
N LEU A 201 -0.34 4.80 13.70
CA LEU A 201 0.68 4.24 14.59
C LEU A 201 0.19 4.14 16.04
N ASP A 202 -0.65 5.07 16.52
CA ASP A 202 -1.28 4.96 17.85
C ASP A 202 -2.14 3.69 17.95
N GLU A 203 -2.90 3.36 16.89
CA GLU A 203 -3.70 2.13 16.83
C GLU A 203 -2.81 0.89 16.82
N LEU A 204 -1.69 0.92 16.07
CA LEU A 204 -0.75 -0.20 16.02
C LEU A 204 -0.06 -0.43 17.38
N GLU A 205 0.31 0.64 18.09
CA GLU A 205 0.87 0.54 19.44
C GLU A 205 -0.13 -0.06 20.43
N ALA A 206 -1.43 0.30 20.32
CA ALA A 206 -2.49 -0.30 21.12
C ALA A 206 -2.64 -1.81 20.84
N LEU A 207 -2.68 -2.19 19.55
CA LEU A 207 -2.77 -3.61 19.16
C LEU A 207 -1.56 -4.43 19.62
N LEU A 208 -0.35 -3.83 19.63
CA LEU A 208 0.85 -4.50 20.16
C LEU A 208 0.82 -4.66 21.68
N ALA A 209 0.14 -3.77 22.40
CA ALA A 209 0.04 -3.85 23.86
C ALA A 209 -0.98 -4.88 24.35
N ASP A 210 -1.98 -5.18 23.52
CA ASP A 210 -3.08 -6.10 23.85
C ASP A 210 -2.77 -7.56 23.46
N GLY A 211 -1.72 -7.82 22.68
CA GLY A 211 -1.30 -9.16 22.19
C GLY A 211 -0.07 -9.68 22.92
#